data_0de7be5b8b20bc5cfa413155ec1d81ab
#
_entry.id   0de7be5b8b20bc5cfa413155ec1d81ab
#
_cell.length_a   1.000
_cell.length_b   1.000
_cell.length_c   1.000
_cell.angle_alpha   90.00
_cell.angle_beta   90.00
_cell.angle_gamma   90.00
#
_symmetry.space_group_name_H-M   'P 1'
#
loop_
_entity.id
_entity.type
_entity.pdbx_description
1 polymer ?
#
loop_
_entity_poly.entity_id
_entity_poly.type
_entity_poly.pdbx_seq_one_letter_code
_entity_poly.pdbx_strand_id
1 'polypeptide(L)'
;STAAGGKVNPGKNGAHIGIASDIIINNEGEKHFIYKDKKKIFTSPAFNFDEVSELPKNAILLSSDKVNNVMGVSFNAGNSKIIGLQYHPDYEYSQMLKLIDGRKERLFKSKNFLNEEEYESHISYIKSQNELLDFNNRTCEVRNWINYIRN
;
A
#
# COMPACT_ATOMS: atom_id res chain seq x y z
N SER A 1 -3.04 -11.71 6.51
CA SER A 1 -3.60 -12.67 5.56
C SER A 1 -3.39 -14.12 6.02
N THR A 2 -2.16 -14.53 6.27
CA THR A 2 -1.80 -15.93 6.61
C THR A 2 -2.53 -16.44 7.87
N ALA A 3 -2.54 -15.65 8.95
CA ALA A 3 -3.24 -15.99 10.20
C ALA A 3 -4.76 -16.17 10.04
N ALA A 4 -5.35 -15.68 8.96
CA ALA A 4 -6.78 -15.79 8.64
C ALA A 4 -7.04 -16.80 7.51
N GLY A 5 -6.06 -17.66 7.16
CA GLY A 5 -6.19 -18.70 6.14
C GLY A 5 -5.89 -18.24 4.70
N GLY A 6 -5.40 -17.04 4.49
CA GLY A 6 -4.88 -16.60 3.20
C GLY A 6 -3.42 -17.01 2.99
N LYS A 7 -2.85 -16.69 1.81
CA LYS A 7 -1.44 -16.94 1.48
C LYS A 7 -0.72 -15.67 1.10
N VAL A 8 0.56 -15.62 1.44
CA VAL A 8 1.49 -14.55 1.09
C VAL A 8 2.69 -15.19 0.41
N ASN A 9 3.10 -14.64 -0.73
CA ASN A 9 4.25 -15.11 -1.51
C ASN A 9 5.08 -13.89 -1.94
N PRO A 10 6.35 -14.08 -2.33
CA PRO A 10 7.10 -13.03 -3.00
C PRO A 10 6.34 -12.46 -4.19
N GLY A 11 6.37 -11.14 -4.34
CA GLY A 11 5.65 -10.44 -5.40
C GLY A 11 6.09 -10.89 -6.79
N LYS A 12 5.14 -11.26 -7.64
CA LYS A 12 5.42 -11.75 -9.00
C LYS A 12 5.76 -10.62 -9.98
N ASN A 13 5.18 -9.45 -9.76
CA ASN A 13 5.31 -8.31 -10.66
C ASN A 13 6.27 -7.23 -10.14
N GLY A 14 7.07 -7.54 -9.11
CA GLY A 14 8.02 -6.63 -8.49
C GLY A 14 7.72 -6.30 -7.04
N ALA A 15 8.20 -5.15 -6.60
CA ALA A 15 8.08 -4.66 -5.22
C ALA A 15 7.72 -3.17 -5.21
N HIS A 16 7.08 -2.73 -4.12
CA HIS A 16 6.94 -1.30 -3.84
C HIS A 16 8.12 -0.87 -2.96
N ILE A 17 8.86 0.10 -3.45
CA ILE A 17 10.04 0.64 -2.74
C ILE A 17 9.80 2.13 -2.48
N GLY A 18 9.10 2.42 -1.40
CA GLY A 18 8.75 3.76 -0.95
C GLY A 18 7.45 4.32 -1.53
N ILE A 19 6.97 3.78 -2.65
CA ILE A 19 5.79 4.29 -3.35
C ILE A 19 5.02 3.16 -4.05
N ALA A 20 3.70 3.23 -4.01
CA ALA A 20 2.77 2.50 -4.86
C ALA A 20 1.96 3.51 -5.67
N SER A 21 2.10 3.45 -6.99
CA SER A 21 1.40 4.34 -7.92
C SER A 21 0.18 3.66 -8.52
N ASP A 22 -0.82 4.48 -8.90
CA ASP A 22 -2.02 4.01 -9.60
C ASP A 22 -2.77 2.88 -8.85
N ILE A 23 -2.88 3.00 -7.52
CA ILE A 23 -3.75 2.12 -6.75
C ILE A 23 -5.20 2.41 -7.15
N ILE A 24 -5.92 1.38 -7.60
CA ILE A 24 -7.28 1.50 -8.12
C ILE A 24 -8.25 0.89 -7.10
N ILE A 25 -9.21 1.68 -6.63
CA ILE A 25 -10.32 1.21 -5.82
C ILE A 25 -11.33 0.52 -6.75
N ASN A 26 -11.69 -0.73 -6.46
CA ASN A 26 -12.68 -1.47 -7.23
C ASN A 26 -14.12 -1.13 -6.78
N ASN A 27 -15.13 -1.72 -7.43
CA ASN A 27 -16.54 -1.44 -7.13
C ASN A 27 -16.96 -1.75 -5.68
N GLU A 28 -16.36 -2.75 -5.05
CA GLU A 28 -16.62 -3.07 -3.64
C GLU A 28 -15.91 -2.07 -2.71
N GLY A 29 -14.71 -1.64 -3.08
CA GLY A 29 -13.98 -0.60 -2.37
C GLY A 29 -14.70 0.75 -2.41
N GLU A 30 -15.30 1.13 -3.55
CA GLU A 30 -16.07 2.38 -3.69
C GLU A 30 -17.28 2.44 -2.73
N LYS A 31 -17.86 1.29 -2.39
CA LYS A 31 -18.99 1.17 -1.44
C LYS A 31 -18.51 1.04 0.01
N HIS A 32 -17.24 0.76 0.23
CA HIS A 32 -16.71 0.45 1.55
C HIS A 32 -16.36 1.73 2.31
N PHE A 33 -16.77 1.82 3.58
CA PHE A 33 -16.58 3.02 4.40
C PHE A 33 -15.13 3.50 4.49
N ILE A 34 -14.16 2.58 4.38
CA ILE A 34 -12.72 2.92 4.51
C ILE A 34 -12.26 3.88 3.41
N TYR A 35 -12.87 3.81 2.21
CA TYR A 35 -12.55 4.66 1.07
C TYR A 35 -13.55 5.80 0.83
N LYS A 36 -14.43 6.08 1.81
CA LYS A 36 -15.32 7.23 1.71
C LYS A 36 -14.50 8.51 1.47
N ASP A 37 -14.87 9.28 0.46
CA ASP A 37 -14.20 10.51 0.02
C ASP A 37 -12.75 10.33 -0.51
N LYS A 38 -12.32 9.09 -0.79
CA LYS A 38 -11.04 8.79 -1.41
C LYS A 38 -11.12 8.90 -2.93
N LYS A 39 -10.06 9.41 -3.58
CA LYS A 39 -9.95 9.36 -5.04
C LYS A 39 -9.90 7.92 -5.52
N LYS A 40 -10.63 7.59 -6.61
CA LYS A 40 -10.70 6.23 -7.16
C LYS A 40 -9.34 5.67 -7.58
N ILE A 41 -8.47 6.52 -8.11
CA ILE A 41 -7.08 6.22 -8.44
C ILE A 41 -6.21 7.13 -7.61
N PHE A 42 -5.24 6.56 -6.90
CA PHE A 42 -4.37 7.33 -6.02
C PHE A 42 -2.98 6.69 -5.91
N THR A 43 -2.04 7.48 -5.44
CA THR A 43 -0.67 7.08 -5.11
C THR A 43 -0.49 7.17 -3.60
N SER A 44 0.26 6.24 -3.00
CA SER A 44 0.49 6.20 -1.55
C SER A 44 1.90 5.71 -1.22
N PRO A 45 2.48 6.11 -0.09
CA PRO A 45 3.69 5.47 0.43
C PRO A 45 3.49 3.97 0.60
N ALA A 46 4.46 3.15 0.17
CA ALA A 46 4.42 1.70 0.30
C ALA A 46 5.82 1.11 0.30
N PHE A 47 6.05 0.06 1.09
CA PHE A 47 7.32 -0.65 1.11
C PHE A 47 7.07 -2.13 1.39
N ASN A 48 6.98 -2.94 0.34
CA ASN A 48 6.76 -4.38 0.44
C ASN A 48 7.39 -5.13 -0.73
N PHE A 49 7.81 -6.38 -0.47
CA PHE A 49 8.37 -7.32 -1.42
C PHE A 49 7.45 -8.53 -1.66
N ASP A 50 6.48 -8.70 -0.77
CA ASP A 50 5.55 -9.81 -0.80
C ASP A 50 4.15 -9.33 -1.20
N GLU A 51 3.39 -10.24 -1.81
CA GLU A 51 1.99 -10.01 -2.17
C GLU A 51 1.06 -11.02 -1.48
N VAL A 52 -0.17 -10.61 -1.24
CA VAL A 52 -1.24 -11.54 -0.86
C VAL A 52 -1.68 -12.29 -2.12
N SER A 53 -1.26 -13.55 -2.25
CA SER A 53 -1.55 -14.39 -3.41
C SER A 53 -2.88 -15.14 -3.30
N GLU A 54 -3.39 -15.33 -2.07
CA GLU A 54 -4.70 -15.92 -1.80
C GLU A 54 -5.36 -15.19 -0.64
N LEU A 55 -6.57 -14.71 -0.88
CA LEU A 55 -7.35 -14.01 0.16
C LEU A 55 -7.89 -15.00 1.20
N PRO A 56 -8.06 -14.56 2.47
CA PRO A 56 -8.84 -15.31 3.46
C PRO A 56 -10.26 -15.58 2.95
N LYS A 57 -10.86 -16.66 3.44
CA LYS A 57 -12.25 -16.99 3.12
C LYS A 57 -13.19 -15.83 3.49
N ASN A 58 -14.09 -15.49 2.59
CA ASN A 58 -15.04 -14.36 2.73
C ASN A 58 -14.37 -12.97 2.80
N ALA A 59 -13.10 -12.86 2.43
CA ALA A 59 -12.48 -11.56 2.29
C ALA A 59 -12.97 -10.83 1.04
N ILE A 60 -13.13 -9.52 1.15
CA ILE A 60 -13.56 -8.63 0.08
C ILE A 60 -12.32 -7.85 -0.39
N LEU A 61 -11.95 -8.02 -1.65
CA LEU A 61 -10.92 -7.19 -2.29
C LEU A 61 -11.48 -5.78 -2.46
N LEU A 62 -10.73 -4.77 -2.04
CA LEU A 62 -11.15 -3.37 -2.09
C LEU A 62 -10.35 -2.54 -3.09
N SER A 63 -9.06 -2.84 -3.26
CA SER A 63 -8.17 -2.14 -4.19
C SER A 63 -7.02 -3.02 -4.65
N SER A 64 -6.46 -2.67 -5.82
CA SER A 64 -5.31 -3.33 -6.44
C SER A 64 -4.46 -2.32 -7.19
N ASP A 65 -3.26 -2.72 -7.61
CA ASP A 65 -2.46 -2.00 -8.60
C ASP A 65 -1.77 -2.98 -9.58
N LYS A 66 -0.86 -2.47 -10.40
CA LYS A 66 -0.16 -3.30 -11.41
C LYS A 66 0.88 -4.26 -10.79
N VAL A 67 1.37 -3.95 -9.59
CA VAL A 67 2.37 -4.76 -8.87
C VAL A 67 1.68 -5.82 -8.02
N ASN A 68 0.69 -5.41 -7.20
CA ASN A 68 -0.02 -6.28 -6.29
C ASN A 68 -1.51 -6.35 -6.60
N ASN A 69 -2.04 -7.56 -6.76
CA ASN A 69 -3.48 -7.77 -6.95
C ASN A 69 -4.31 -7.40 -5.71
N VAL A 70 -3.69 -7.36 -4.53
CA VAL A 70 -4.34 -7.01 -3.27
C VAL A 70 -3.60 -5.85 -2.63
N MET A 71 -4.12 -4.63 -2.77
CA MET A 71 -3.65 -3.44 -2.09
C MET A 71 -4.52 -3.07 -0.89
N GLY A 72 -5.80 -3.38 -0.95
CA GLY A 72 -6.74 -3.23 0.16
C GLY A 72 -7.70 -4.40 0.25
N VAL A 73 -7.96 -4.88 1.46
CA VAL A 73 -8.84 -6.01 1.74
C VAL A 73 -9.62 -5.79 3.04
N SER A 74 -10.85 -6.29 3.10
CA SER A 74 -11.67 -6.34 4.32
C SER A 74 -12.18 -7.74 4.55
N PHE A 75 -12.14 -8.22 5.80
CA PHE A 75 -12.72 -9.51 6.20
C PHE A 75 -13.07 -9.50 7.70
N ASN A 76 -13.84 -10.50 8.12
CA ASN A 76 -14.15 -10.70 9.53
C ASN A 76 -13.33 -11.88 10.10
N ALA A 77 -12.80 -11.71 11.31
CA ALA A 77 -12.17 -12.76 12.09
C ALA A 77 -12.87 -12.81 13.47
N GLY A 78 -13.74 -13.80 13.65
CA GLY A 78 -14.65 -13.84 14.80
C GLY A 78 -15.57 -12.61 14.78
N ASN A 79 -15.60 -11.87 15.88
CA ASN A 79 -16.39 -10.64 16.04
C ASN A 79 -15.65 -9.38 15.57
N SER A 80 -14.43 -9.51 15.07
CA SER A 80 -13.61 -8.37 14.67
C SER A 80 -13.68 -8.14 13.16
N LYS A 81 -13.92 -6.88 12.74
CA LYS A 81 -13.72 -6.46 11.37
C LYS A 81 -12.26 -6.07 11.15
N ILE A 82 -11.62 -6.68 10.18
CA ILE A 82 -10.23 -6.44 9.82
C ILE A 82 -10.16 -5.74 8.47
N ILE A 83 -9.34 -4.72 8.40
CA ILE A 83 -8.97 -4.03 7.18
C ILE A 83 -7.46 -4.13 7.03
N GLY A 84 -7.00 -4.69 5.93
CA GLY A 84 -5.60 -4.80 5.57
C GLY A 84 -5.28 -3.90 4.39
N LEU A 85 -4.20 -3.13 4.51
CA LEU A 85 -3.67 -2.29 3.43
C LEU A 85 -2.20 -2.67 3.19
N GLN A 86 -1.79 -2.77 1.93
CA GLN A 86 -0.40 -3.03 1.51
C GLN A 86 0.39 -1.72 1.34
N TYR A 87 -0.25 -0.59 1.49
CA TYR A 87 0.34 0.74 1.47
C TYR A 87 0.17 1.43 2.83
N HIS A 88 0.83 2.56 3.01
CA HIS A 88 0.92 3.27 4.28
C HIS A 88 0.24 4.66 4.23
N PRO A 89 -1.05 4.77 4.54
CA PRO A 89 -1.72 6.07 4.64
C PRO A 89 -1.22 6.91 5.82
N ASP A 90 -0.52 6.27 6.76
CA ASP A 90 0.07 6.83 7.98
C ASP A 90 1.48 7.43 7.75
N TYR A 91 2.18 7.05 6.66
CA TYR A 91 3.54 7.53 6.37
C TYR A 91 3.55 8.71 5.41
N GLU A 92 4.60 9.53 5.54
CA GLU A 92 4.98 10.53 4.56
C GLU A 92 6.12 10.02 3.68
N TYR A 93 6.27 10.59 2.47
CA TYR A 93 7.37 10.21 1.60
C TYR A 93 8.73 10.53 2.19
N SER A 94 8.84 11.59 3.00
CA SER A 94 10.06 11.91 3.76
C SER A 94 10.51 10.76 4.68
N GLN A 95 9.56 10.04 5.27
CA GLN A 95 9.83 8.86 6.11
C GLN A 95 10.21 7.64 5.24
N MET A 96 9.55 7.46 4.08
CA MET A 96 9.91 6.42 3.12
C MET A 96 11.31 6.62 2.54
N LEU A 97 11.71 7.85 2.24
CA LEU A 97 13.07 8.15 1.79
C LEU A 97 14.13 7.76 2.81
N LYS A 98 13.91 8.03 4.10
CA LYS A 98 14.80 7.56 5.17
C LYS A 98 14.84 6.04 5.27
N LEU A 99 13.69 5.37 5.08
CA LEU A 99 13.60 3.92 5.10
C LEU A 99 14.37 3.28 3.94
N ILE A 100 14.27 3.86 2.74
CA ILE A 100 14.99 3.41 1.54
C ILE A 100 16.49 3.59 1.74
N ASP A 101 16.91 4.78 2.19
CA ASP A 101 18.32 5.09 2.44
C ASP A 101 18.95 4.11 3.44
N GLY A 102 18.28 3.87 4.57
CA GLY A 102 18.74 2.90 5.57
C GLY A 102 18.78 1.44 5.08
N ARG A 103 18.20 1.13 3.92
CA ARG A 103 18.17 -0.19 3.29
C ARG A 103 18.93 -0.23 1.95
N LYS A 104 19.60 0.84 1.56
CA LYS A 104 20.27 1.00 0.26
C LYS A 104 21.12 -0.21 -0.12
N GLU A 105 22.06 -0.62 0.74
CA GLU A 105 22.91 -1.78 0.47
C GLU A 105 22.12 -3.07 0.22
N ARG A 106 21.04 -3.31 1.01
CA ARG A 106 20.19 -4.49 0.84
C ARG A 106 19.45 -4.44 -0.50
N LEU A 107 18.94 -3.26 -0.89
CA LEU A 107 18.22 -3.07 -2.14
C LEU A 107 19.12 -3.35 -3.35
N PHE A 108 20.39 -2.93 -3.31
CA PHE A 108 21.37 -3.28 -4.35
C PHE A 108 21.71 -4.78 -4.34
N LYS A 109 21.95 -5.38 -3.18
CA LYS A 109 22.23 -6.83 -3.06
C LYS A 109 21.09 -7.68 -3.60
N SER A 110 19.85 -7.28 -3.39
CA SER A 110 18.65 -7.98 -3.90
C SER A 110 18.26 -7.57 -5.33
N LYS A 111 19.11 -6.79 -6.01
CA LYS A 111 18.92 -6.34 -7.40
C LYS A 111 17.60 -5.57 -7.65
N ASN A 112 17.09 -4.89 -6.63
CA ASN A 112 15.96 -3.96 -6.81
C ASN A 112 16.38 -2.69 -7.54
N PHE A 113 17.68 -2.35 -7.48
CA PHE A 113 18.34 -1.36 -8.33
C PHE A 113 19.60 -1.98 -8.90
N LEU A 114 19.87 -1.75 -10.18
CA LEU A 114 21.04 -2.29 -10.88
C LEU A 114 22.26 -1.39 -10.70
N ASN A 115 22.05 -0.09 -10.53
CA ASN A 115 23.09 0.91 -10.41
C ASN A 115 22.61 2.14 -9.64
N GLU A 116 23.54 3.04 -9.33
CA GLU A 116 23.29 4.28 -8.58
C GLU A 116 22.36 5.23 -9.34
N GLU A 117 22.41 5.27 -10.66
CA GLU A 117 21.58 6.12 -11.50
C GLU A 117 20.08 5.75 -11.37
N GLU A 118 19.76 4.46 -11.42
CA GLU A 118 18.39 3.97 -11.18
C GLU A 118 17.91 4.33 -9.78
N TYR A 119 18.75 4.16 -8.77
CA TYR A 119 18.43 4.50 -7.39
C TYR A 119 18.13 6.00 -7.25
N GLU A 120 19.03 6.88 -7.73
CA GLU A 120 18.83 8.33 -7.62
C GLU A 120 17.61 8.83 -8.44
N SER A 121 17.35 8.23 -9.61
CA SER A 121 16.16 8.50 -10.39
C SER A 121 14.89 8.15 -9.61
N HIS A 122 14.87 6.99 -8.96
CA HIS A 122 13.75 6.56 -8.13
C HIS A 122 13.54 7.48 -6.91
N ILE A 123 14.62 7.87 -6.22
CA ILE A 123 14.58 8.82 -5.12
C ILE A 123 14.01 10.17 -5.58
N SER A 124 14.45 10.65 -6.73
CA SER A 124 13.98 11.92 -7.32
C SER A 124 12.49 11.85 -7.67
N TYR A 125 12.03 10.73 -8.20
CA TYR A 125 10.60 10.49 -8.44
C TYR A 125 9.78 10.55 -7.16
N ILE A 126 10.21 9.87 -6.08
CA ILE A 126 9.48 9.91 -4.79
C ILE A 126 9.45 11.33 -4.23
N LYS A 127 10.56 12.08 -4.33
CA LYS A 127 10.60 13.49 -3.90
C LYS A 127 9.57 14.34 -4.65
N SER A 128 9.45 14.18 -5.97
CA SER A 128 8.46 14.91 -6.78
C SER A 128 7.01 14.57 -6.37
N GLN A 129 6.75 13.33 -5.99
CA GLN A 129 5.42 12.92 -5.53
C GLN A 129 5.06 13.50 -4.15
N ASN A 130 6.06 13.82 -3.32
CA ASN A 130 5.81 14.46 -2.03
C ASN A 130 5.20 15.87 -2.16
N GLU A 131 5.56 16.60 -3.21
CA GLU A 131 5.02 17.92 -3.51
C GLU A 131 3.54 17.88 -3.94
N LEU A 132 3.11 16.74 -4.52
CA LEU A 132 1.75 16.50 -4.99
C LEU A 132 0.85 15.85 -3.91
N LEU A 133 1.41 15.57 -2.73
CA LEU A 133 0.74 14.80 -1.69
C LEU A 133 -0.35 15.61 -0.99
N ASP A 134 -1.61 15.32 -1.32
CA ASP A 134 -2.77 15.80 -0.58
C ASP A 134 -2.90 15.02 0.75
N PHE A 135 -2.65 15.69 1.86
CA PHE A 135 -2.75 15.12 3.20
C PHE A 135 -4.11 14.48 3.47
N ASN A 136 -5.21 15.15 3.09
CA ASN A 136 -6.57 14.66 3.33
C ASN A 136 -6.86 13.40 2.53
N ASN A 137 -6.41 13.34 1.27
CA ASN A 137 -6.56 12.14 0.46
C ASN A 137 -5.66 11.01 0.99
N ARG A 138 -4.42 11.30 1.39
CA ARG A 138 -3.49 10.30 1.91
C ARG A 138 -4.01 9.63 3.18
N THR A 139 -4.46 10.42 4.16
CA THR A 139 -4.90 9.93 5.48
C THR A 139 -6.38 9.54 5.55
N CYS A 140 -7.05 9.50 4.42
CA CYS A 140 -8.49 9.26 4.32
C CYS A 140 -8.91 7.96 5.03
N GLU A 141 -8.19 6.87 4.82
CA GLU A 141 -8.48 5.57 5.42
C GLU A 141 -8.35 5.62 6.95
N VAL A 142 -7.31 6.24 7.47
CA VAL A 142 -7.11 6.39 8.93
C VAL A 142 -8.25 7.18 9.55
N ARG A 143 -8.62 8.29 8.94
CA ARG A 143 -9.75 9.12 9.39
C ARG A 143 -11.08 8.35 9.34
N ASN A 144 -11.35 7.64 8.26
CA ASN A 144 -12.57 6.87 8.08
C ASN A 144 -12.66 5.71 9.07
N TRP A 145 -11.53 5.05 9.35
CA TRP A 145 -11.46 4.00 10.37
C TRP A 145 -11.75 4.55 11.77
N ILE A 146 -11.11 5.68 12.16
CA ILE A 146 -11.37 6.34 13.45
C ILE A 146 -12.85 6.73 13.59
N ASN A 147 -13.46 7.29 12.55
CA ASN A 147 -14.86 7.65 12.56
C ASN A 147 -15.77 6.42 12.70
N TYR A 148 -15.43 5.31 12.05
CA TYR A 148 -16.18 4.05 12.14
C TYR A 148 -16.18 3.44 13.55
N ILE A 149 -15.07 3.50 14.29
CA ILE A 149 -14.99 2.92 15.64
C ILE A 149 -15.58 3.82 16.74
N ARG A 150 -15.85 5.11 16.44
CA ARG A 150 -16.45 6.07 17.38
C ARG A 150 -17.98 6.11 17.32
N ASN A 151 -18.58 5.55 16.27
CA ASN A 151 -20.03 5.45 16.06
C ASN A 151 -20.53 4.04 16.39
#